data_65a332706dcb881cc5787094161b1bca
#
_entry.id   65a332706dcb881cc5787094161b1bca
#
_cell.length_a   1.000
_cell.length_b   1.000
_cell.length_c   1.000
_cell.angle_alpha   90.00
_cell.angle_beta   90.00
_cell.angle_gamma   90.00
#
_symmetry.space_group_name_H-M   'P 1'
#
loop_
_entity.id
_entity.type
_entity.pdbx_description
1 polymer ?
#
loop_
_entity_poly.entity_id
_entity_poly.type
_entity_poly.pdbx_seq_one_letter_code
_entity_poly.pdbx_strand_id
1 'polypeptide(L)'
;PDLMDAPCEPDGVIRDGDEMTFGNVTMKFYLVPGHTEGCIAIFFDVTEGDRTVRAGYYGGFGFNTLATDYLTEIGDPKCHMREVYLESLKKVRNEHVDFFLGNHCINNHMPEKLEAIKNGADRTVWIDPEEWGRYLDEKRDALLKFMKENPAAE
;
A
#
# COMPACT_ATOMS: atom_id res chain seq x y z
N PRO A 1 15.52 -20.30 -14.01
CA PRO A 1 16.47 -19.26 -14.37
C PRO A 1 16.58 -18.33 -13.17
N ASP A 2 17.77 -18.28 -12.55
CA ASP A 2 18.05 -17.38 -11.45
C ASP A 2 18.08 -15.96 -12.00
N LEU A 3 16.95 -15.26 -11.87
CA LEU A 3 16.85 -13.81 -12.09
C LEU A 3 17.50 -13.09 -10.89
N MET A 4 18.75 -13.41 -10.64
CA MET A 4 19.57 -12.70 -9.67
C MET A 4 20.30 -11.59 -10.43
N ASP A 5 19.57 -10.51 -10.71
CA ASP A 5 20.24 -9.26 -11.05
C ASP A 5 21.08 -8.82 -9.87
N ALA A 6 22.28 -8.34 -10.13
CA ALA A 6 23.13 -7.81 -9.06
C ALA A 6 22.37 -6.64 -8.38
N PRO A 7 22.33 -6.59 -7.04
CA PRO A 7 21.68 -5.49 -6.33
C PRO A 7 22.33 -4.16 -6.75
N CYS A 8 21.51 -3.18 -7.08
CA CYS A 8 22.02 -1.83 -7.34
C CYS A 8 22.44 -1.17 -6.02
N GLU A 9 23.44 -0.30 -6.08
CA GLU A 9 23.74 0.58 -4.94
C GLU A 9 22.70 1.72 -4.92
N PRO A 10 21.98 1.94 -3.80
CA PRO A 10 21.00 3.01 -3.72
C PRO A 10 21.69 4.37 -3.59
N ASP A 11 21.19 5.40 -4.30
CA ASP A 11 21.66 6.79 -4.16
C ASP A 11 21.25 7.41 -2.82
N GLY A 12 20.25 6.84 -2.15
CA GLY A 12 19.76 7.33 -0.86
C GLY A 12 18.83 6.35 -0.17
N VAL A 13 18.47 6.67 1.05
CA VAL A 13 17.57 5.88 1.89
C VAL A 13 16.37 6.73 2.29
N ILE A 14 15.17 6.20 2.09
CA ILE A 14 13.92 6.82 2.55
C ILE A 14 13.72 6.49 4.03
N ARG A 15 13.40 7.51 4.83
CA ARG A 15 13.00 7.39 6.22
C ARG A 15 11.51 7.70 6.37
N ASP A 16 10.95 7.29 7.48
CA ASP A 16 9.56 7.56 7.81
C ASP A 16 9.28 9.07 7.91
N GLY A 17 8.32 9.55 7.14
CA GLY A 17 7.94 10.96 7.07
C GLY A 17 8.79 11.81 6.13
N ASP A 18 9.78 11.24 5.44
CA ASP A 18 10.59 11.97 4.47
C ASP A 18 9.73 12.55 3.34
N GLU A 19 10.15 13.72 2.85
CA GLU A 19 9.62 14.34 1.65
C GLU A 19 10.74 14.50 0.62
N MET A 20 10.47 14.11 -0.62
CA MET A 20 11.42 14.25 -1.73
C MET A 20 10.73 14.89 -2.93
N THR A 21 11.42 15.80 -3.61
CA THR A 21 10.91 16.49 -4.80
C THR A 21 11.57 15.94 -6.06
N PHE A 22 10.75 15.49 -7.01
CA PHE A 22 11.15 15.01 -8.32
C PHE A 22 10.53 15.91 -9.40
N GLY A 23 11.33 16.77 -9.98
CA GLY A 23 10.82 17.80 -10.90
C GLY A 23 9.89 18.77 -10.18
N ASN A 24 8.59 18.75 -10.53
CA ASN A 24 7.54 19.60 -9.90
C ASN A 24 6.63 18.82 -8.94
N VAL A 25 6.95 17.56 -8.62
CA VAL A 25 6.15 16.73 -7.73
C VAL A 25 6.92 16.50 -6.43
N THR A 26 6.32 16.87 -5.29
CA THR A 26 6.82 16.52 -3.96
C THR A 26 6.06 15.31 -3.45
N MET A 27 6.79 14.25 -3.12
CA MET A 27 6.27 13.00 -2.58
C MET A 27 6.58 12.91 -1.10
N LYS A 28 5.58 12.57 -0.30
CA LYS A 28 5.72 12.23 1.12
C LYS A 28 5.72 10.71 1.29
N PHE A 29 6.66 10.22 2.08
CA PHE A 29 6.86 8.80 2.31
C PHE A 29 6.55 8.42 3.76
N TYR A 30 5.87 7.29 3.93
CA TYR A 30 5.74 6.61 5.21
C TYR A 30 6.27 5.19 5.11
N LEU A 31 7.02 4.76 6.11
CA LEU A 31 7.34 3.35 6.27
C LEU A 31 6.09 2.65 6.80
N VAL A 32 5.63 1.63 6.08
CA VAL A 32 4.43 0.83 6.38
C VAL A 32 4.77 -0.66 6.30
N PRO A 33 5.72 -1.14 7.15
CA PRO A 33 6.10 -2.54 7.17
C PRO A 33 4.89 -3.44 7.44
N GLY A 34 4.92 -4.65 6.88
CA GLY A 34 3.83 -5.63 7.01
C GLY A 34 3.90 -6.67 5.92
N HIS A 35 3.44 -6.37 4.71
CA HIS A 35 3.62 -7.28 3.57
C HIS A 35 5.10 -7.62 3.35
N THR A 36 5.99 -6.67 3.48
CA THR A 36 7.44 -6.82 3.67
C THR A 36 7.93 -5.77 4.66
N GLU A 37 9.13 -5.97 5.21
CA GLU A 37 9.76 -4.99 6.11
C GLU A 37 10.03 -3.64 5.44
N GLY A 38 10.29 -3.65 4.12
CA GLY A 38 10.61 -2.46 3.34
C GLY A 38 9.40 -1.77 2.69
N CYS A 39 8.16 -2.15 3.03
CA CYS A 39 6.99 -1.50 2.44
C CYS A 39 6.90 -0.02 2.79
N ILE A 40 6.55 0.79 1.79
CA ILE A 40 6.32 2.23 1.91
C ILE A 40 4.94 2.60 1.40
N ALA A 41 4.36 3.66 1.96
CA ALA A 41 3.24 4.38 1.36
C ALA A 41 3.74 5.73 0.86
N ILE A 42 3.19 6.19 -0.27
CA ILE A 42 3.61 7.41 -0.96
C ILE A 42 2.39 8.27 -1.21
N PHE A 43 2.48 9.56 -0.86
CA PHE A 43 1.43 10.55 -1.10
C PHE A 43 1.99 11.74 -1.85
N PHE A 44 1.27 12.20 -2.87
CA PHE A 44 1.67 13.35 -3.67
C PHE A 44 0.48 13.99 -4.37
N ASP A 45 0.62 15.26 -4.70
CA ASP A 45 -0.40 16.01 -5.42
C ASP A 45 -0.11 15.99 -6.93
N VAL A 46 -1.18 15.81 -7.71
CA VAL A 46 -1.18 15.87 -9.18
C VAL A 46 -2.07 17.01 -9.61
N THR A 47 -1.54 17.93 -10.42
CA THR A 47 -2.29 19.07 -10.95
C THR A 47 -2.49 18.91 -12.45
N GLU A 48 -3.74 19.02 -12.89
CA GLU A 48 -4.15 19.07 -14.30
C GLU A 48 -5.04 20.29 -14.52
N GLY A 49 -4.54 21.29 -15.23
CA GLY A 49 -5.20 22.60 -15.34
C GLY A 49 -5.36 23.26 -13.98
N ASP A 50 -6.59 23.62 -13.62
CA ASP A 50 -6.92 24.27 -12.33
C ASP A 50 -7.30 23.25 -11.24
N ARG A 51 -7.23 21.95 -11.52
CA ARG A 51 -7.60 20.89 -10.59
C ARG A 51 -6.36 20.25 -10.01
N THR A 52 -6.29 20.17 -8.69
CA THR A 52 -5.30 19.37 -7.95
C THR A 52 -6.00 18.24 -7.23
N VAL A 53 -5.46 17.02 -7.33
CA VAL A 53 -5.91 15.83 -6.64
C VAL A 53 -4.75 15.20 -5.90
N ARG A 54 -5.01 14.68 -4.71
CA ARG A 54 -4.01 13.97 -3.93
C ARG A 54 -4.04 12.49 -4.25
N ALA A 55 -2.94 11.97 -4.75
CA ALA A 55 -2.73 10.56 -4.99
C ALA A 55 -2.14 9.87 -3.76
N GLY A 56 -2.55 8.61 -3.52
CA GLY A 56 -1.99 7.74 -2.49
C GLY A 56 -1.67 6.36 -3.04
N TYR A 57 -0.50 5.85 -2.69
CA TYR A 57 -0.01 4.53 -3.05
C TYR A 57 0.43 3.76 -1.80
N TYR A 58 0.19 2.44 -1.76
CA TYR A 58 0.66 1.55 -0.69
C TYR A 58 1.42 0.37 -1.31
N GLY A 59 2.60 0.05 -0.80
CA GLY A 59 3.55 -0.84 -1.45
C GLY A 59 3.16 -2.31 -1.54
N GLY A 60 2.33 -2.84 -0.64
CA GLY A 60 1.89 -4.23 -0.71
C GLY A 60 0.82 -4.60 0.30
N PHE A 61 -0.16 -5.41 -0.13
CA PHE A 61 -1.32 -5.80 0.67
C PHE A 61 -1.48 -7.32 0.87
N GLY A 62 -0.59 -8.13 0.32
CA GLY A 62 -0.66 -9.58 0.44
C GLY A 62 -0.34 -10.09 1.85
N PHE A 63 -0.84 -11.30 2.20
CA PHE A 63 -0.59 -11.96 3.48
C PHE A 63 0.30 -13.21 3.37
N ASN A 64 0.80 -13.52 2.17
CA ASN A 64 1.67 -14.69 1.94
C ASN A 64 2.93 -14.70 2.79
N THR A 65 3.52 -13.52 3.02
CA THR A 65 4.69 -13.32 3.87
C THR A 65 4.36 -13.26 5.37
N LEU A 66 3.09 -13.43 5.74
CA LEU A 66 2.59 -13.43 7.12
C LEU A 66 2.13 -14.84 7.58
N ALA A 67 2.32 -15.87 6.74
CA ALA A 67 2.06 -17.24 7.12
C ALA A 67 2.95 -17.66 8.31
N THR A 68 2.43 -18.45 9.24
CA THR A 68 3.14 -18.80 10.48
C THR A 68 4.43 -19.55 10.22
N ASP A 69 4.44 -20.45 9.24
CA ASP A 69 5.63 -21.20 8.81
C ASP A 69 6.71 -20.28 8.25
N TYR A 70 6.32 -19.36 7.35
CA TYR A 70 7.24 -18.36 6.79
C TYR A 70 7.82 -17.44 7.86
N LEU A 71 6.99 -16.88 8.73
CA LEU A 71 7.47 -15.99 9.81
C LEU A 71 8.39 -16.73 10.79
N THR A 72 8.10 -18.01 11.08
CA THR A 72 8.96 -18.84 11.91
C THR A 72 10.32 -19.05 11.24
N GLU A 73 10.35 -19.34 9.95
CA GLU A 73 11.58 -19.54 9.16
C GLU A 73 12.49 -18.30 9.19
N ILE A 74 11.90 -17.11 9.09
CA ILE A 74 12.67 -15.84 9.12
C ILE A 74 12.95 -15.30 10.53
N GLY A 75 12.60 -16.05 11.59
CA GLY A 75 12.95 -15.72 12.98
C GLY A 75 11.88 -14.94 13.74
N ASP A 76 10.64 -14.88 13.25
CA ASP A 76 9.47 -14.30 13.93
C ASP A 76 8.39 -15.35 14.26
N PRO A 77 8.69 -16.38 15.10
CA PRO A 77 7.73 -17.44 15.43
C PRO A 77 6.49 -16.93 16.20
N LYS A 78 6.56 -15.77 16.82
CA LYS A 78 5.42 -15.12 17.49
C LYS A 78 4.59 -14.24 16.56
N CYS A 79 4.95 -14.18 15.28
CA CYS A 79 4.23 -13.45 14.23
C CYS A 79 4.02 -11.96 14.53
N HIS A 80 5.00 -11.29 15.16
CA HIS A 80 4.93 -9.86 15.49
C HIS A 80 4.75 -8.97 14.25
N MET A 81 5.22 -9.40 13.07
CA MET A 81 5.04 -8.66 11.83
C MET A 81 3.56 -8.41 11.50
N ARG A 82 2.64 -9.26 11.95
CA ARG A 82 1.19 -9.07 11.76
C ARG A 82 0.65 -7.86 12.54
N GLU A 83 1.13 -7.67 13.77
CA GLU A 83 0.80 -6.52 14.61
C GLU A 83 1.42 -5.24 14.03
N VAL A 84 2.65 -5.32 13.59
CA VAL A 84 3.34 -4.24 12.88
C VAL A 84 2.53 -3.81 11.64
N TYR A 85 1.99 -4.77 10.88
CA TYR A 85 1.16 -4.47 9.73
C TYR A 85 -0.16 -3.79 10.11
N LEU A 86 -0.84 -4.21 11.17
CA LEU A 86 -2.04 -3.54 11.68
C LEU A 86 -1.76 -2.07 12.03
N GLU A 87 -0.65 -1.78 12.70
CA GLU A 87 -0.24 -0.41 13.02
C GLU A 87 0.14 0.39 11.75
N SER A 88 0.73 -0.26 10.76
CA SER A 88 1.04 0.38 9.46
C SER A 88 -0.23 0.78 8.71
N LEU A 89 -1.25 -0.08 8.66
CA LEU A 89 -2.53 0.24 8.05
C LEU A 89 -3.22 1.41 8.77
N LYS A 90 -3.23 1.38 10.11
CA LYS A 90 -3.80 2.42 10.96
C LYS A 90 -3.09 3.76 10.79
N LYS A 91 -1.76 3.75 10.66
CA LYS A 91 -0.90 4.93 10.55
C LYS A 91 -1.31 5.84 9.40
N VAL A 92 -1.61 5.26 8.24
CA VAL A 92 -1.93 6.01 7.02
C VAL A 92 -3.41 5.99 6.64
N ARG A 93 -4.25 5.35 7.46
CA ARG A 93 -5.69 5.21 7.20
C ARG A 93 -6.41 6.55 7.00
N ASN A 94 -6.01 7.58 7.74
CA ASN A 94 -6.65 8.88 7.75
C ASN A 94 -5.94 9.92 6.84
N GLU A 95 -4.95 9.50 6.04
CA GLU A 95 -4.40 10.39 5.02
C GLU A 95 -5.51 10.71 4.00
N HIS A 96 -5.60 11.98 3.61
CA HIS A 96 -6.49 12.38 2.54
C HIS A 96 -5.96 11.87 1.19
N VAL A 97 -6.78 11.12 0.47
CA VAL A 97 -6.46 10.57 -0.85
C VAL A 97 -7.69 10.71 -1.74
N ASP A 98 -7.59 11.50 -2.79
CA ASP A 98 -8.62 11.61 -3.82
C ASP A 98 -8.53 10.50 -4.85
N PHE A 99 -7.29 10.06 -5.14
CA PHE A 99 -6.97 9.07 -6.17
C PHE A 99 -6.09 7.94 -5.60
N PHE A 100 -6.70 6.79 -5.36
CA PHE A 100 -5.99 5.61 -4.88
C PHE A 100 -5.26 4.90 -6.02
N LEU A 101 -3.93 4.81 -5.92
CA LEU A 101 -3.07 4.05 -6.82
C LEU A 101 -2.82 2.66 -6.21
N GLY A 102 -3.50 1.66 -6.74
CA GLY A 102 -3.29 0.26 -6.34
C GLY A 102 -1.97 -0.29 -6.90
N ASN A 103 -1.21 -1.02 -6.09
CA ASN A 103 -0.03 -1.78 -6.57
C ASN A 103 -0.41 -2.99 -7.44
N HIS A 104 -1.67 -3.43 -7.37
CA HIS A 104 -2.32 -4.35 -8.31
C HIS A 104 -3.62 -3.73 -8.80
N CYS A 105 -4.01 -4.02 -10.04
CA CYS A 105 -5.21 -3.46 -10.67
C CYS A 105 -6.52 -3.76 -9.92
N ILE A 106 -6.56 -4.82 -9.12
CA ILE A 106 -7.71 -5.19 -8.30
C ILE A 106 -7.85 -4.35 -7.02
N ASN A 107 -6.78 -3.68 -6.57
CA ASN A 107 -6.79 -2.97 -5.29
C ASN A 107 -7.66 -1.70 -5.32
N ASN A 108 -7.73 -1.05 -6.47
CA ASN A 108 -8.47 0.20 -6.68
C ASN A 108 -9.60 0.06 -7.70
N HIS A 109 -10.10 -1.16 -7.89
CA HIS A 109 -11.19 -1.46 -8.83
C HIS A 109 -10.93 -0.97 -10.26
N MET A 110 -9.65 -1.04 -10.71
CA MET A 110 -9.25 -0.57 -12.04
C MET A 110 -10.06 -1.22 -13.19
N PRO A 111 -10.31 -2.55 -13.21
CA PRO A 111 -11.10 -3.17 -14.28
C PRO A 111 -12.50 -2.60 -14.38
N GLU A 112 -13.19 -2.41 -13.25
CA GLU A 112 -14.56 -1.88 -13.17
C GLU A 112 -14.60 -0.41 -13.59
N LYS A 113 -13.64 0.40 -13.16
CA LYS A 113 -13.52 1.81 -13.55
C LYS A 113 -13.25 1.97 -15.05
N LEU A 114 -12.37 1.12 -15.60
CA LEU A 114 -12.10 1.11 -17.05
C LEU A 114 -13.34 0.68 -17.87
N GLU A 115 -14.09 -0.30 -17.39
CA GLU A 115 -15.33 -0.73 -18.05
C GLU A 115 -16.40 0.37 -18.00
N ALA A 116 -16.53 1.07 -16.88
CA ALA A 116 -17.41 2.21 -16.75
C ALA A 116 -17.06 3.31 -17.76
N ILE A 117 -15.78 3.64 -17.93
CA ILE A 117 -15.32 4.64 -18.91
C ILE A 117 -15.62 4.19 -20.35
N LYS A 118 -15.40 2.91 -20.69
CA LYS A 118 -15.78 2.36 -22.01
C LYS A 118 -17.28 2.50 -22.29
N ASN A 119 -18.09 2.42 -21.24
CA ASN A 119 -19.55 2.58 -21.31
C ASN A 119 -20.02 4.05 -21.20
N GLY A 120 -19.08 5.01 -21.29
CA GLY A 120 -19.40 6.44 -21.37
C GLY A 120 -19.36 7.20 -20.04
N ALA A 121 -18.90 6.58 -18.95
CA ALA A 121 -18.66 7.31 -17.71
C ALA A 121 -17.49 8.30 -17.86
N ASP A 122 -17.57 9.41 -17.15
CA ASP A 122 -16.50 10.39 -17.07
C ASP A 122 -15.28 9.83 -16.29
N ARG A 123 -14.10 10.37 -16.58
CA ARG A 123 -12.86 9.98 -15.89
C ARG A 123 -12.85 10.29 -14.39
N THR A 124 -13.80 11.06 -13.89
CA THR A 124 -13.97 11.31 -12.45
C THR A 124 -14.26 10.05 -11.64
N VAL A 125 -14.60 8.91 -12.28
CA VAL A 125 -14.71 7.59 -11.61
C VAL A 125 -13.42 7.16 -10.91
N TRP A 126 -12.27 7.76 -11.25
CA TRP A 126 -11.02 7.55 -10.56
C TRP A 126 -10.90 8.29 -9.24
N ILE A 127 -11.73 9.28 -9.02
CA ILE A 127 -11.67 10.17 -7.86
C ILE A 127 -12.74 9.75 -6.86
N ASP A 128 -12.28 9.13 -5.77
CA ASP A 128 -13.12 8.70 -4.65
C ASP A 128 -12.34 8.89 -3.34
N PRO A 129 -12.55 10.01 -2.64
CA PRO A 129 -11.84 10.31 -1.38
C PRO A 129 -12.07 9.29 -0.26
N GLU A 130 -13.12 8.46 -0.38
CA GLU A 130 -13.42 7.43 0.62
C GLU A 130 -12.78 6.06 0.29
N GLU A 131 -12.34 5.83 -0.95
CA GLU A 131 -11.84 4.53 -1.41
C GLU A 131 -10.61 4.09 -0.61
N TRP A 132 -9.66 5.00 -0.38
CA TRP A 132 -8.46 4.73 0.41
C TRP A 132 -8.77 4.19 1.80
N GLY A 133 -9.59 4.94 2.56
CA GLY A 133 -9.93 4.56 3.92
C GLY A 133 -10.73 3.25 3.99
N ARG A 134 -11.70 3.06 3.09
CA ARG A 134 -12.48 1.81 3.00
C ARG A 134 -11.57 0.62 2.72
N TYR A 135 -10.68 0.74 1.74
CA TYR A 135 -9.78 -0.35 1.38
C TYR A 135 -8.83 -0.74 2.52
N LEU A 136 -8.28 0.24 3.25
CA LEU A 136 -7.43 -0.05 4.42
C LEU A 136 -8.21 -0.70 5.57
N ASP A 137 -9.46 -0.30 5.81
CA ASP A 137 -10.34 -0.95 6.78
C ASP A 137 -10.64 -2.40 6.38
N GLU A 138 -10.94 -2.67 5.11
CA GLU A 138 -11.13 -4.02 4.58
C GLU A 138 -9.87 -4.88 4.75
N LYS A 139 -8.69 -4.33 4.52
CA LYS A 139 -7.41 -5.05 4.71
C LYS A 139 -7.12 -5.33 6.17
N ARG A 140 -7.40 -4.39 7.07
CA ARG A 140 -7.32 -4.61 8.52
C ARG A 140 -8.22 -5.78 8.93
N ASP A 141 -9.47 -5.78 8.52
CA ASP A 141 -10.44 -6.80 8.91
C ASP A 141 -10.07 -8.18 8.32
N ALA A 142 -9.59 -8.20 7.08
CA ALA A 142 -9.06 -9.41 6.44
C ALA A 142 -7.81 -9.95 7.18
N LEU A 143 -6.90 -9.06 7.61
CA LEU A 143 -5.72 -9.45 8.39
C LEU A 143 -6.10 -10.01 9.76
N LEU A 144 -7.05 -9.39 10.46
CA LEU A 144 -7.54 -9.90 11.74
C LEU A 144 -8.20 -11.29 11.60
N LYS A 145 -8.92 -11.52 10.50
CA LYS A 145 -9.45 -12.85 10.17
C LYS A 145 -8.33 -13.84 9.89
N PHE A 146 -7.36 -13.47 9.05
CA PHE A 146 -6.19 -14.29 8.73
C PHE A 146 -5.42 -14.71 9.98
N MET A 147 -5.20 -13.81 10.94
CA MET A 147 -4.52 -14.09 12.20
C MET A 147 -5.26 -15.14 13.04
N LYS A 148 -6.59 -15.12 13.06
CA LYS A 148 -7.41 -16.13 13.77
C LYS A 148 -7.32 -17.51 13.11
N GLU A 149 -7.25 -17.56 11.77
CA GLU A 149 -7.16 -18.80 10.99
C GLU A 149 -5.73 -19.38 10.95
N ASN A 150 -4.72 -18.57 11.24
CA ASN A 150 -3.30 -18.92 11.23
C ASN A 150 -2.65 -18.53 12.58
N PRO A 151 -2.90 -19.23 13.69
CA PRO A 151 -2.32 -18.87 14.98
C PRO A 151 -0.78 -18.93 14.94
N ALA A 152 -0.13 -18.12 15.77
CA ALA A 152 1.31 -18.19 15.96
C ALA A 152 1.73 -19.55 16.53
N ALA A 153 2.99 -19.91 16.34
CA ALA A 153 3.55 -21.10 16.97
C ALA A 153 3.53 -20.98 18.51
N GLU A 154 3.28 -22.11 19.20
CA GLU A 154 3.26 -22.19 20.67
C GLU A 154 4.65 -21.87 21.30
#